data_4d565f894684bc38b59b2e4aad5c4767
#
_entry.id   4d565f894684bc38b59b2e4aad5c4767
#
_cell.length_a   1.000
_cell.length_b   1.000
_cell.length_c   1.000
_cell.angle_alpha   90.00
_cell.angle_beta   90.00
_cell.angle_gamma   90.00
#
_symmetry.space_group_name_H-M   'P 1'
#
loop_
_entity.id
_entity.type
_entity.pdbx_description
1 polymer ?
#
loop_
_entity_poly.entity_id
_entity_poly.type
_entity_poly.pdbx_seq_one_letter_code
_entity_poly.pdbx_strand_id
1 'polypeptide(L)'
;GSPFINNETLREKGLNDNDIESIESSLPGAFEIQHAFNVFVVGEETMQRLSISEEDYTSFDFNLLEELGFTKTEIAEANKYICGTQTIEGAPHLQDKDLSVFDCANKCGKDGERFIHYMGHVKMMAAAQPFISGAISKTVNMPNEATIEDIENCYFESSGLGIKAIAIYRDGSKASQPL
;
A
#
# COMPACT_ATOMS: atom_id res chain seq x y z
N GLY A 1 -16.22 18.58 -3.85
CA GLY A 1 -14.77 18.39 -3.93
C GLY A 1 -14.26 17.58 -2.76
N SER A 2 -12.99 17.19 -2.81
CA SER A 2 -12.31 16.48 -1.72
C SER A 2 -12.24 17.35 -0.46
N PRO A 3 -12.32 16.77 0.74
CA PRO A 3 -12.08 17.50 1.96
C PRO A 3 -10.61 17.97 1.99
N PHE A 4 -10.37 19.16 2.51
CA PHE A 4 -9.07 19.81 2.70
C PHE A 4 -8.25 20.06 1.43
N ILE A 5 -8.06 19.07 0.55
CA ILE A 5 -7.23 19.16 -0.66
C ILE A 5 -8.15 19.16 -1.89
N ASN A 6 -8.35 20.34 -2.45
CA ASN A 6 -9.18 20.60 -3.63
C ASN A 6 -8.60 21.77 -4.43
N ASN A 7 -9.14 22.04 -5.62
CA ASN A 7 -8.60 23.06 -6.53
C ASN A 7 -8.56 24.46 -5.91
N GLU A 8 -9.48 24.80 -5.01
CA GLU A 8 -9.51 26.10 -4.34
C GLU A 8 -8.37 26.21 -3.34
N THR A 9 -8.26 25.27 -2.43
CA THR A 9 -7.19 25.24 -1.41
C THR A 9 -5.80 25.12 -2.03
N LEU A 10 -5.66 24.37 -3.14
CA LEU A 10 -4.39 24.25 -3.87
C LEU A 10 -3.97 25.59 -4.49
N ARG A 11 -4.92 26.37 -5.06
CA ARG A 11 -4.64 27.74 -5.53
C ARG A 11 -4.23 28.67 -4.40
N GLU A 12 -4.89 28.60 -3.25
CA GLU A 12 -4.53 29.39 -2.06
C GLU A 12 -3.10 29.07 -1.58
N LYS A 13 -2.64 27.84 -1.81
CA LYS A 13 -1.28 27.39 -1.48
C LYS A 13 -0.24 27.68 -2.57
N GLY A 14 -0.62 28.37 -3.65
CA GLY A 14 0.28 28.87 -4.68
C GLY A 14 0.42 28.00 -5.95
N LEU A 15 -0.38 26.95 -6.08
CA LEU A 15 -0.46 26.19 -7.33
C LEU A 15 -1.32 26.94 -8.35
N ASN A 16 -0.90 26.93 -9.60
CA ASN A 16 -1.67 27.51 -10.70
C ASN A 16 -2.53 26.45 -11.41
N ASP A 17 -3.33 26.88 -12.37
CA ASP A 17 -4.25 25.98 -13.08
C ASP A 17 -3.53 24.88 -13.87
N ASN A 18 -2.36 25.15 -14.43
CA ASN A 18 -1.58 24.14 -15.16
C ASN A 18 -1.02 23.06 -14.20
N ASP A 19 -0.60 23.47 -13.00
CA ASP A 19 -0.14 22.52 -11.97
C ASP A 19 -1.29 21.59 -11.57
N ILE A 20 -2.48 22.17 -11.34
CA ILE A 20 -3.67 21.44 -10.94
C ILE A 20 -4.10 20.48 -12.06
N GLU A 21 -4.09 20.90 -13.32
CA GLU A 21 -4.41 20.04 -14.46
C GLU A 21 -3.42 18.86 -14.57
N SER A 22 -2.13 19.11 -14.36
CA SER A 22 -1.11 18.06 -14.35
C SER A 22 -1.34 17.06 -13.23
N ILE A 23 -1.66 17.54 -12.03
CA ILE A 23 -1.99 16.70 -10.86
C ILE A 23 -3.24 15.86 -11.17
N GLU A 24 -4.34 16.48 -11.62
CA GLU A 24 -5.58 15.78 -11.94
C GLU A 24 -5.38 14.70 -13.01
N SER A 25 -4.54 14.97 -14.01
CA SER A 25 -4.19 14.01 -15.06
C SER A 25 -3.38 12.81 -14.54
N SER A 26 -2.62 13.00 -13.46
CA SER A 26 -1.80 11.96 -12.82
C SER A 26 -2.58 11.10 -11.83
N LEU A 27 -3.65 11.63 -11.22
CA LEU A 27 -4.43 10.95 -10.18
C LEU A 27 -4.99 9.57 -10.58
N PRO A 28 -5.50 9.32 -11.81
CA PRO A 28 -6.04 8.02 -12.18
C PRO A 28 -5.05 6.85 -12.05
N GLY A 29 -3.74 7.13 -12.08
CA GLY A 29 -2.69 6.14 -11.90
C GLY A 29 -2.07 6.11 -10.49
N ALA A 30 -2.55 6.97 -9.58
CA ALA A 30 -1.96 7.13 -8.26
C ALA A 30 -2.62 6.19 -7.23
N PHE A 31 -1.84 5.39 -6.54
CA PHE A 31 -2.31 4.61 -5.39
C PHE A 31 -2.51 5.49 -4.15
N GLU A 32 -1.70 6.51 -4.00
CA GLU A 32 -1.82 7.52 -2.95
C GLU A 32 -1.75 8.91 -3.56
N ILE A 33 -2.50 9.85 -2.99
CA ILE A 33 -2.58 11.22 -3.50
C ILE A 33 -1.20 11.87 -3.65
N GLN A 34 -0.28 11.61 -2.71
CA GLN A 34 1.08 12.15 -2.73
C GLN A 34 1.87 11.77 -3.98
N HIS A 35 1.54 10.65 -4.64
CA HIS A 35 2.20 10.24 -5.88
C HIS A 35 1.88 11.16 -7.06
N ALA A 36 0.81 11.94 -6.98
CA ALA A 36 0.48 12.97 -7.96
C ALA A 36 1.08 14.36 -7.59
N PHE A 37 1.67 14.51 -6.39
CA PHE A 37 2.23 15.76 -5.87
C PHE A 37 3.75 15.68 -5.75
N ASN A 38 4.43 15.72 -6.88
CA ASN A 38 5.90 15.68 -6.93
C ASN A 38 6.44 16.48 -8.12
N VAL A 39 7.74 16.72 -8.15
CA VAL A 39 8.41 17.51 -9.18
C VAL A 39 8.22 16.98 -10.60
N PHE A 40 8.07 15.68 -10.79
CA PHE A 40 7.88 15.06 -12.12
C PHE A 40 6.47 15.35 -12.69
N VAL A 41 5.51 15.66 -11.84
CA VAL A 41 4.14 16.00 -12.24
C VAL A 41 3.97 17.51 -12.41
N VAL A 42 4.41 18.31 -11.41
CA VAL A 42 4.19 19.77 -11.44
C VAL A 42 5.34 20.56 -12.07
N GLY A 43 6.53 19.96 -12.21
CA GLY A 43 7.71 20.58 -12.81
C GLY A 43 8.54 21.43 -11.83
N GLU A 44 9.81 21.64 -12.20
CA GLU A 44 10.79 22.42 -11.42
C GLU A 44 10.39 23.89 -11.28
N GLU A 45 9.76 24.48 -12.31
CA GLU A 45 9.31 25.87 -12.26
C GLU A 45 8.31 26.09 -11.12
N THR A 46 7.46 25.12 -10.88
CA THR A 46 6.52 25.15 -9.76
C THR A 46 7.23 25.05 -8.41
N MET A 47 8.23 24.18 -8.29
CA MET A 47 9.05 24.09 -7.06
C MET A 47 9.75 25.41 -6.77
N GLN A 48 10.35 26.05 -7.79
CA GLN A 48 11.00 27.36 -7.67
C GLN A 48 9.99 28.45 -7.25
N ARG A 49 8.80 28.47 -7.87
CA ARG A 49 7.73 29.43 -7.52
C ARG A 49 7.27 29.27 -6.08
N LEU A 50 7.22 28.04 -5.57
CA LEU A 50 6.88 27.70 -4.20
C LEU A 50 8.06 27.91 -3.23
N SER A 51 9.23 28.32 -3.73
CA SER A 51 10.47 28.53 -2.95
C SER A 51 11.01 27.23 -2.30
N ILE A 52 10.77 26.09 -2.95
CA ILE A 52 11.27 24.77 -2.55
C ILE A 52 12.60 24.51 -3.28
N SER A 53 13.66 24.22 -2.55
CA SER A 53 14.98 24.00 -3.11
C SER A 53 15.10 22.64 -3.80
N GLU A 54 16.08 22.50 -4.72
CA GLU A 54 16.36 21.23 -5.38
C GLU A 54 16.81 20.15 -4.37
N GLU A 55 17.54 20.54 -3.33
CA GLU A 55 17.96 19.63 -2.26
C GLU A 55 16.74 19.06 -1.51
N ASP A 56 15.71 19.88 -1.26
CA ASP A 56 14.50 19.48 -0.57
C ASP A 56 13.67 18.50 -1.43
N TYR A 57 13.31 18.91 -2.68
CA TYR A 57 12.40 18.10 -3.50
C TYR A 57 13.04 16.83 -4.09
N THR A 58 14.35 16.67 -4.01
CA THR A 58 15.07 15.43 -4.37
C THR A 58 15.28 14.49 -3.17
N SER A 59 14.95 14.94 -1.96
CA SER A 59 15.03 14.12 -0.75
C SER A 59 14.03 12.95 -0.81
N PHE A 60 14.44 11.80 -0.30
CA PHE A 60 13.58 10.61 -0.26
C PHE A 60 12.31 10.80 0.57
N ASP A 61 12.36 11.62 1.61
CA ASP A 61 11.25 11.87 2.53
C ASP A 61 10.40 13.09 2.11
N PHE A 62 10.67 13.69 0.94
CA PHE A 62 9.96 14.87 0.48
C PHE A 62 8.47 14.59 0.22
N ASN A 63 7.62 15.47 0.74
CA ASN A 63 6.18 15.44 0.50
C ASN A 63 5.66 16.84 0.22
N LEU A 64 5.34 17.12 -1.05
CA LEU A 64 4.86 18.44 -1.47
C LEU A 64 3.60 18.89 -0.71
N LEU A 65 2.70 17.98 -0.36
CA LEU A 65 1.49 18.33 0.40
C LEU A 65 1.82 18.82 1.82
N GLU A 66 2.81 18.22 2.48
CA GLU A 66 3.28 18.67 3.80
C GLU A 66 3.97 20.03 3.68
N GLU A 67 4.77 20.26 2.64
CA GLU A 67 5.41 21.56 2.35
C GLU A 67 4.38 22.65 2.05
N LEU A 68 3.27 22.32 1.40
CA LEU A 68 2.14 23.23 1.21
C LEU A 68 1.38 23.51 2.52
N GLY A 69 1.76 22.86 3.63
CA GLY A 69 1.21 23.08 4.97
C GLY A 69 -0.07 22.28 5.25
N PHE A 70 -0.33 21.20 4.53
CA PHE A 70 -1.37 20.26 4.92
C PHE A 70 -0.86 19.31 6.00
N THR A 71 -1.69 19.05 6.98
CA THR A 71 -1.39 18.09 8.04
C THR A 71 -1.52 16.65 7.54
N LYS A 72 -0.83 15.72 8.19
CA LYS A 72 -0.93 14.28 7.88
C LYS A 72 -2.37 13.76 7.93
N THR A 73 -3.19 14.29 8.84
CA THR A 73 -4.60 13.93 8.95
C THR A 73 -5.40 14.42 7.73
N GLU A 74 -5.21 15.66 7.31
CA GLU A 74 -5.88 16.23 6.13
C GLU A 74 -5.48 15.48 4.85
N ILE A 75 -4.19 15.13 4.72
CA ILE A 75 -3.68 14.33 3.60
C ILE A 75 -4.32 12.93 3.60
N ALA A 76 -4.41 12.27 4.76
CA ALA A 76 -5.01 10.94 4.87
C ALA A 76 -6.50 10.95 4.52
N GLU A 77 -7.26 11.95 4.98
CA GLU A 77 -8.69 12.07 4.66
C GLU A 77 -8.93 12.38 3.17
N ALA A 78 -8.13 13.28 2.60
CA ALA A 78 -8.18 13.56 1.17
C ALA A 78 -7.79 12.33 0.33
N ASN A 79 -6.76 11.59 0.77
CA ASN A 79 -6.33 10.36 0.12
C ASN A 79 -7.46 9.32 0.11
N LYS A 80 -8.12 9.11 1.22
CA LYS A 80 -9.26 8.20 1.32
C LYS A 80 -10.43 8.59 0.41
N TYR A 81 -10.67 9.89 0.25
CA TYR A 81 -11.72 10.41 -0.63
C TYR A 81 -11.37 10.24 -2.11
N ILE A 82 -10.12 10.51 -2.50
CA ILE A 82 -9.67 10.58 -3.90
C ILE A 82 -9.22 9.20 -4.40
N CYS A 83 -8.35 8.52 -3.65
CA CYS A 83 -7.74 7.24 -4.04
C CYS A 83 -8.46 6.02 -3.46
N GLY A 84 -9.39 6.23 -2.50
CA GLY A 84 -10.07 5.16 -1.79
C GLY A 84 -9.24 4.53 -0.68
N THR A 85 -9.77 3.47 -0.08
CA THR A 85 -9.14 2.75 1.05
C THR A 85 -8.22 1.62 0.61
N GLN A 86 -8.28 1.25 -0.67
CA GLN A 86 -7.55 0.11 -1.26
C GLN A 86 -7.84 -1.24 -0.57
N THR A 87 -8.95 -1.32 0.14
CA THR A 87 -9.50 -2.54 0.71
C THR A 87 -10.99 -2.64 0.40
N ILE A 88 -11.49 -3.87 0.30
CA ILE A 88 -12.93 -4.15 0.15
C ILE A 88 -13.67 -4.04 1.49
N GLU A 89 -12.94 -4.03 2.59
CA GLU A 89 -13.49 -3.92 3.93
C GLU A 89 -14.20 -2.58 4.10
N GLY A 90 -15.43 -2.61 4.61
CA GLY A 90 -16.27 -1.43 4.74
C GLY A 90 -16.91 -0.94 3.42
N ALA A 91 -16.81 -1.68 2.32
CA ALA A 91 -17.46 -1.33 1.06
C ALA A 91 -18.99 -1.30 1.22
N PRO A 92 -19.67 -0.27 0.70
CA PRO A 92 -21.14 -0.17 0.77
C PRO A 92 -21.81 -1.41 0.19
N HIS A 93 -22.82 -1.92 0.88
CA HIS A 93 -23.64 -3.06 0.43
C HIS A 93 -22.96 -4.44 0.44
N LEU A 94 -21.68 -4.55 0.81
CA LEU A 94 -21.01 -5.82 1.03
C LEU A 94 -21.22 -6.26 2.48
N GLN A 95 -21.64 -7.51 2.68
CA GLN A 95 -21.89 -8.08 4.00
C GLN A 95 -20.60 -8.73 4.54
N ASP A 96 -20.37 -8.65 5.85
CA ASP A 96 -19.17 -9.23 6.48
C ASP A 96 -18.96 -10.72 6.19
N LYS A 97 -20.07 -11.48 6.05
CA LYS A 97 -20.02 -12.91 5.70
C LYS A 97 -19.40 -13.19 4.33
N ASP A 98 -19.43 -12.21 3.42
CA ASP A 98 -18.93 -12.34 2.05
C ASP A 98 -17.47 -11.88 1.90
N LEU A 99 -16.93 -11.18 2.90
CA LEU A 99 -15.56 -10.63 2.88
C LEU A 99 -14.48 -11.68 2.68
N SER A 100 -14.67 -12.90 3.23
CA SER A 100 -13.66 -13.97 3.13
C SER A 100 -13.36 -14.42 1.69
N VAL A 101 -14.25 -14.17 0.74
CA VAL A 101 -14.02 -14.46 -0.69
C VAL A 101 -12.95 -13.56 -1.28
N PHE A 102 -12.75 -12.39 -0.68
CA PHE A 102 -11.80 -11.36 -1.13
C PHE A 102 -10.49 -11.36 -0.33
N ASP A 103 -10.33 -12.24 0.66
CA ASP A 103 -9.11 -12.30 1.46
C ASP A 103 -7.91 -12.62 0.56
N CYS A 104 -6.88 -11.79 0.66
CA CYS A 104 -5.61 -11.95 -0.03
C CYS A 104 -4.53 -12.53 0.90
N ALA A 105 -3.35 -12.81 0.34
CA ALA A 105 -2.21 -13.28 1.12
C ALA A 105 -1.69 -12.23 2.12
N ASN A 106 -1.87 -10.95 1.78
CA ASN A 106 -1.51 -9.79 2.62
C ASN A 106 -2.76 -8.97 2.94
N LYS A 107 -2.67 -8.14 3.97
CA LYS A 107 -3.65 -7.08 4.24
C LYS A 107 -3.65 -6.10 3.07
N CYS A 108 -4.82 -5.62 2.68
CA CYS A 108 -5.00 -4.71 1.55
C CYS A 108 -5.18 -3.27 2.04
N GLY A 109 -4.47 -2.33 1.46
CA GLY A 109 -4.50 -0.93 1.87
C GLY A 109 -3.93 -0.71 3.27
N LYS A 110 -4.05 0.54 3.76
CA LYS A 110 -3.56 0.91 5.10
C LYS A 110 -4.51 0.48 6.22
N ASP A 111 -5.80 0.45 5.91
CA ASP A 111 -6.89 0.20 6.87
C ASP A 111 -7.40 -1.25 6.84
N GLY A 112 -6.94 -2.08 5.91
CA GLY A 112 -7.36 -3.46 5.81
C GLY A 112 -6.75 -4.34 6.90
N GLU A 113 -7.58 -5.18 7.50
CA GLU A 113 -7.19 -6.08 8.59
C GLU A 113 -7.19 -7.54 8.15
N ARG A 114 -7.99 -7.85 7.12
CA ARG A 114 -8.21 -9.22 6.66
C ARG A 114 -7.09 -9.71 5.75
N PHE A 115 -6.72 -10.97 5.95
CA PHE A 115 -5.76 -11.70 5.11
C PHE A 115 -5.94 -13.21 5.32
N ILE A 116 -5.44 -14.01 4.39
CA ILE A 116 -5.38 -15.46 4.57
C ILE A 116 -4.25 -15.78 5.54
N HIS A 117 -4.58 -16.33 6.70
CA HIS A 117 -3.59 -16.73 7.69
C HIS A 117 -2.53 -17.66 7.09
N TYR A 118 -1.25 -17.46 7.43
CA TYR A 118 -0.12 -18.18 6.83
C TYR A 118 -0.25 -19.70 6.87
N MET A 119 -0.86 -20.25 7.93
CA MET A 119 -1.14 -21.68 8.03
C MET A 119 -2.18 -22.17 7.02
N GLY A 120 -3.02 -21.31 6.46
CA GLY A 120 -3.91 -21.64 5.34
C GLY A 120 -3.12 -21.99 4.09
N HIS A 121 -2.09 -21.22 3.78
CA HIS A 121 -1.17 -21.49 2.67
C HIS A 121 -0.39 -22.77 2.88
N VAL A 122 0.14 -22.99 4.09
CA VAL A 122 0.88 -24.22 4.47
C VAL A 122 -0.01 -25.46 4.30
N LYS A 123 -1.23 -25.43 4.83
CA LYS A 123 -2.17 -26.55 4.71
C LYS A 123 -2.56 -26.85 3.26
N MET A 124 -2.74 -25.82 2.44
CA MET A 124 -3.03 -25.98 1.02
C MET A 124 -1.85 -26.62 0.27
N MET A 125 -0.61 -26.19 0.56
CA MET A 125 0.59 -26.80 0.00
C MET A 125 0.71 -28.27 0.43
N ALA A 126 0.49 -28.57 1.71
CA ALA A 126 0.54 -29.92 2.24
C ALA A 126 -0.48 -30.86 1.59
N ALA A 127 -1.70 -30.36 1.36
CA ALA A 127 -2.75 -31.13 0.69
C ALA A 127 -2.40 -31.44 -0.80
N ALA A 128 -1.68 -30.57 -1.47
CA ALA A 128 -1.27 -30.75 -2.87
C ALA A 128 0.03 -31.57 -3.01
N GLN A 129 0.95 -31.50 -2.04
CA GLN A 129 2.30 -32.08 -2.13
C GLN A 129 2.33 -33.59 -2.47
N PRO A 130 1.43 -34.44 -1.94
CA PRO A 130 1.44 -35.88 -2.26
C PRO A 130 1.22 -36.20 -3.75
N PHE A 131 0.61 -35.29 -4.49
CA PHE A 131 0.30 -35.44 -5.91
C PHE A 131 1.36 -34.82 -6.83
N ILE A 132 2.39 -34.19 -6.25
CA ILE A 132 3.43 -33.44 -6.99
C ILE A 132 4.79 -34.06 -6.66
N SER A 133 5.50 -34.56 -7.68
CA SER A 133 6.81 -35.20 -7.52
C SER A 133 7.90 -34.21 -7.12
N GLY A 134 7.86 -32.97 -7.61
CA GLY A 134 8.75 -31.88 -7.23
C GLY A 134 8.33 -31.17 -5.96
N ALA A 135 9.07 -30.15 -5.56
CA ALA A 135 8.67 -29.20 -4.53
C ALA A 135 7.69 -28.15 -5.08
N ILE A 136 6.83 -27.61 -4.23
CA ILE A 136 5.93 -26.52 -4.58
C ILE A 136 6.65 -25.20 -4.28
N SER A 137 6.84 -24.38 -5.33
CA SER A 137 7.43 -23.04 -5.20
C SER A 137 6.35 -22.02 -4.83
N LYS A 138 6.17 -21.81 -3.53
CA LYS A 138 5.25 -20.78 -3.00
C LYS A 138 5.88 -20.05 -1.84
N THR A 139 5.83 -18.74 -1.89
CA THR A 139 6.14 -17.88 -0.74
C THR A 139 4.91 -17.80 0.17
N VAL A 140 5.12 -18.09 1.44
CA VAL A 140 4.13 -17.88 2.50
C VAL A 140 4.33 -16.48 3.05
N ASN A 141 3.34 -15.62 2.86
CA ASN A 141 3.37 -14.26 3.37
C ASN A 141 2.90 -14.25 4.82
N MET A 142 3.58 -13.46 5.63
CA MET A 142 3.26 -13.21 7.02
C MET A 142 3.10 -11.72 7.25
N PRO A 143 2.18 -11.30 8.12
CA PRO A 143 2.00 -9.88 8.44
C PRO A 143 3.22 -9.33 9.19
N ASN A 144 3.37 -8.01 9.22
CA ASN A 144 4.50 -7.33 9.89
C ASN A 144 4.59 -7.68 11.38
N GLU A 145 3.47 -7.88 12.05
CA GLU A 145 3.37 -8.24 13.45
C GLU A 145 3.74 -9.70 13.76
N ALA A 146 3.99 -10.53 12.72
CA ALA A 146 4.40 -11.93 12.93
C ALA A 146 5.71 -12.01 13.73
N THR A 147 5.71 -12.85 14.75
CA THR A 147 6.83 -13.05 15.67
C THR A 147 7.85 -14.06 15.12
N ILE A 148 8.99 -14.15 15.77
CA ILE A 148 9.99 -15.20 15.50
C ILE A 148 9.38 -16.58 15.76
N GLU A 149 8.56 -16.72 16.80
CA GLU A 149 7.87 -17.96 17.12
C GLU A 149 6.88 -18.39 16.04
N ASP A 150 6.16 -17.44 15.42
CA ASP A 150 5.28 -17.72 14.28
C ASP A 150 6.06 -18.26 13.09
N ILE A 151 7.23 -17.71 12.82
CA ILE A 151 8.11 -18.14 11.74
C ILE A 151 8.65 -19.56 12.04
N GLU A 152 9.12 -19.81 13.25
CA GLU A 152 9.58 -21.12 13.68
C GLU A 152 8.47 -22.16 13.56
N ASN A 153 7.28 -21.87 14.08
CA ASN A 153 6.12 -22.74 13.99
C ASN A 153 5.73 -23.03 12.53
N CYS A 154 5.81 -22.03 11.66
CA CYS A 154 5.54 -22.23 10.23
C CYS A 154 6.51 -23.24 9.59
N TYR A 155 7.81 -23.20 9.92
CA TYR A 155 8.79 -24.15 9.44
C TYR A 155 8.57 -25.56 10.03
N PHE A 156 8.34 -25.67 11.34
CA PHE A 156 8.11 -26.96 11.99
C PHE A 156 6.86 -27.65 11.48
N GLU A 157 5.74 -26.94 11.40
CA GLU A 157 4.48 -27.45 10.88
C GLU A 157 4.61 -27.87 9.40
N SER A 158 5.29 -27.07 8.59
CA SER A 158 5.53 -27.42 7.18
C SER A 158 6.33 -28.70 7.02
N SER A 159 7.36 -28.90 7.86
CA SER A 159 8.15 -30.12 7.88
C SER A 159 7.32 -31.31 8.34
N GLY A 160 6.55 -31.17 9.43
CA GLY A 160 5.65 -32.19 9.94
C GLY A 160 4.58 -32.63 8.95
N LEU A 161 4.11 -31.71 8.10
CA LEU A 161 3.13 -31.98 7.05
C LEU A 161 3.75 -32.54 5.74
N GLY A 162 5.06 -32.76 5.70
CA GLY A 162 5.75 -33.35 4.55
C GLY A 162 5.93 -32.41 3.35
N ILE A 163 5.91 -31.11 3.57
CA ILE A 163 6.22 -30.12 2.51
C ILE A 163 7.71 -30.16 2.22
N LYS A 164 8.07 -30.25 0.93
CA LYS A 164 9.47 -30.43 0.49
C LYS A 164 10.27 -29.12 0.46
N ALA A 165 9.62 -27.99 0.30
CA ALA A 165 10.26 -26.67 0.32
C ALA A 165 9.24 -25.60 0.74
N ILE A 166 9.73 -24.58 1.47
CA ILE A 166 8.96 -23.42 1.91
C ILE A 166 9.83 -22.18 1.85
N ALA A 167 9.25 -21.06 1.44
CA ALA A 167 9.82 -19.73 1.56
C ALA A 167 8.86 -18.86 2.35
N ILE A 168 9.38 -18.01 3.22
CA ILE A 168 8.59 -17.09 4.04
C ILE A 168 8.98 -15.66 3.69
N TYR A 169 8.00 -14.79 3.57
CA TYR A 169 8.17 -13.36 3.46
C TYR A 169 7.31 -12.66 4.52
N ARG A 170 7.95 -11.91 5.42
CA ARG A 170 7.27 -11.08 6.40
C ARG A 170 7.20 -9.64 5.88
N ASP A 171 6.02 -9.04 5.93
CA ASP A 171 5.80 -7.65 5.53
C ASP A 171 6.75 -6.72 6.30
N GLY A 172 7.26 -5.70 5.61
CA GLY A 172 8.20 -4.75 6.18
C GLY A 172 9.62 -5.29 6.44
N SER A 173 9.95 -6.51 6.00
CA SER A 173 11.30 -7.07 6.15
C SER A 173 12.32 -6.49 5.16
N LYS A 174 11.87 -5.72 4.16
CA LYS A 174 12.71 -5.02 3.17
C LYS A 174 12.39 -3.54 3.17
N ALA A 175 13.40 -2.72 2.87
CA ALA A 175 13.25 -1.27 2.78
C ALA A 175 12.30 -0.82 1.65
N SER A 176 12.20 -1.59 0.57
CA SER A 176 11.24 -1.38 -0.52
C SER A 176 10.45 -2.66 -0.75
N GLN A 177 9.14 -2.54 -0.69
CA GLN A 177 8.20 -3.64 -0.85
C GLN A 177 7.44 -3.42 -2.16
N PRO A 178 7.37 -4.41 -3.08
CA PRO A 178 6.48 -4.29 -4.22
C PRO A 178 5.02 -4.27 -3.72
N LEU A 179 4.22 -3.45 -4.34
CA LEU A 179 2.78 -3.32 -4.08
C LEU A 179 2.02 -4.59 -4.42
#